data_a0157a6bdae5be827f10f717e7dd8c64
#
_entry.id   a0157a6bdae5be827f10f717e7dd8c64
#
_cell.length_a   1.000
_cell.length_b   1.000
_cell.length_c   1.000
_cell.angle_alpha   90.00
_cell.angle_beta   90.00
_cell.angle_gamma   90.00
#
_symmetry.space_group_name_H-M   'P 1'
#
loop_
_entity.id
_entity.type
_entity.pdbx_description
1 polymer ?
#
loop_
_entity_poly.entity_id
_entity_poly.type
_entity_poly.pdbx_seq_one_letter_code
_entity_poly.pdbx_strand_id
1 'polypeptide(L)'
;MEIDRTQCPDFFLDYILYITVTKALSNRTVSGYYLDIRLFLKYLRMMRDPQFQSIDDLHEIPIKDMQVSELESVTLQTLYDYLYYVTEERENHDRARGRKVSALRSFFRYLCYHQKVIS
;
A
#
# COMPACT_ATOMS: atom_id res chain seq x y z
N MET A 1 2.13 -14.88 -9.55
CA MET A 1 0.92 -14.35 -8.88
C MET A 1 0.25 -13.33 -9.78
N GLU A 2 -1.02 -13.47 -9.96
CA GLU A 2 -1.80 -12.51 -10.73
C GLU A 2 -2.32 -11.40 -9.81
N ILE A 3 -2.28 -10.18 -10.33
CA ILE A 3 -2.82 -9.03 -9.65
C ILE A 3 -4.29 -8.89 -10.02
N ASP A 4 -5.16 -8.88 -9.02
CA ASP A 4 -6.59 -8.71 -9.27
C ASP A 4 -6.89 -7.22 -9.50
N ARG A 5 -6.91 -6.84 -10.78
CA ARG A 5 -7.11 -5.45 -11.19
C ARG A 5 -8.49 -4.93 -10.81
N THR A 6 -9.47 -5.82 -10.68
CA THR A 6 -10.84 -5.40 -10.35
C THR A 6 -10.97 -4.91 -8.92
N GLN A 7 -9.98 -5.21 -8.08
CA GLN A 7 -9.99 -4.83 -6.68
C GLN A 7 -9.05 -3.67 -6.35
N CYS A 8 -8.39 -3.11 -7.37
CA CYS A 8 -7.39 -2.05 -7.17
C CYS A 8 -7.89 -0.70 -7.64
N PRO A 9 -7.60 0.38 -6.89
CA PRO A 9 -7.90 1.72 -7.38
C PRO A 9 -6.94 2.10 -8.51
N ASP A 10 -7.34 3.07 -9.33
CA ASP A 10 -6.60 3.45 -10.53
C ASP A 10 -5.16 3.89 -10.22
N PHE A 11 -4.97 4.71 -9.20
CA PHE A 11 -3.62 5.20 -8.88
C PHE A 11 -2.68 4.06 -8.50
N PHE A 12 -3.21 3.00 -7.90
CA PHE A 12 -2.42 1.84 -7.53
C PHE A 12 -2.04 1.03 -8.79
N LEU A 13 -2.99 0.85 -9.71
CA LEU A 13 -2.71 0.16 -10.97
C LEU A 13 -1.65 0.92 -11.78
N ASP A 14 -1.73 2.26 -11.81
CA ASP A 14 -0.73 3.08 -12.50
C ASP A 14 0.66 2.87 -11.89
N TYR A 15 0.75 2.80 -10.57
CA TYR A 15 2.02 2.52 -9.90
C TYR A 15 2.56 1.13 -10.30
N ILE A 16 1.70 0.11 -10.30
CA ILE A 16 2.12 -1.25 -10.65
C ILE A 16 2.66 -1.28 -12.08
N LEU A 17 1.99 -0.59 -13.02
CA LEU A 17 2.48 -0.49 -14.39
C LEU A 17 3.84 0.22 -14.44
N TYR A 18 4.00 1.28 -13.66
CA TYR A 18 5.25 2.02 -13.61
C TYR A 18 6.42 1.14 -13.16
N ILE A 19 6.26 0.38 -12.07
CA ILE A 19 7.35 -0.46 -11.58
C ILE A 19 7.59 -1.68 -12.48
N THR A 20 6.58 -2.10 -13.23
CA THR A 20 6.70 -3.24 -14.14
C THR A 20 7.39 -2.83 -15.44
N VAL A 21 6.94 -1.74 -16.04
CA VAL A 21 7.38 -1.35 -17.39
C VAL A 21 8.54 -0.37 -17.33
N THR A 22 8.41 0.72 -16.58
CA THR A 22 9.42 1.78 -16.56
C THR A 22 10.63 1.42 -15.71
N LYS A 23 10.39 0.91 -14.51
CA LYS A 23 11.49 0.49 -13.62
C LYS A 23 11.96 -0.93 -13.94
N ALA A 24 11.17 -1.69 -14.67
CA ALA A 24 11.48 -3.06 -15.08
C ALA A 24 11.89 -3.95 -13.90
N LEU A 25 11.19 -3.82 -12.77
CA LEU A 25 11.46 -4.66 -11.62
C LEU A 25 11.04 -6.11 -11.92
N SER A 26 11.67 -7.07 -11.23
CA SER A 26 11.34 -8.47 -11.44
C SER A 26 9.90 -8.76 -11.04
N ASN A 27 9.32 -9.83 -11.61
CA ASN A 27 7.97 -10.24 -11.28
C ASN A 27 7.82 -10.52 -9.78
N ARG A 28 8.86 -11.09 -9.18
CA ARG A 28 8.85 -11.39 -7.74
C ARG A 28 8.76 -10.10 -6.92
N THR A 29 9.53 -9.09 -7.29
CA THR A 29 9.53 -7.80 -6.59
C THR A 29 8.20 -7.10 -6.80
N VAL A 30 7.67 -7.09 -8.03
CA VAL A 30 6.37 -6.47 -8.31
C VAL A 30 5.27 -7.12 -7.48
N SER A 31 5.23 -8.46 -7.44
CA SER A 31 4.23 -9.18 -6.66
C SER A 31 4.33 -8.84 -5.17
N GLY A 32 5.56 -8.79 -4.64
CA GLY A 32 5.77 -8.45 -3.24
C GLY A 32 5.32 -7.04 -2.91
N TYR A 33 5.69 -6.08 -3.75
CA TYR A 33 5.30 -4.68 -3.56
C TYR A 33 3.78 -4.51 -3.69
N TYR A 34 3.17 -5.22 -4.64
CA TYR A 34 1.72 -5.20 -4.77
C TYR A 34 1.03 -5.63 -3.46
N LEU A 35 1.47 -6.74 -2.88
CA LEU A 35 0.88 -7.23 -1.64
C LEU A 35 1.10 -6.25 -0.48
N ASP A 36 2.31 -5.69 -0.39
CA ASP A 36 2.65 -4.78 0.70
C ASP A 36 1.86 -3.47 0.62
N ILE A 37 1.76 -2.89 -0.57
CA ILE A 37 1.03 -1.64 -0.76
C ILE A 37 -0.48 -1.87 -0.57
N ARG A 38 -1.00 -2.98 -1.10
CA ARG A 38 -2.41 -3.31 -0.91
C ARG A 38 -2.77 -3.36 0.57
N LEU A 39 -1.94 -4.03 1.35
CA LEU A 39 -2.19 -4.15 2.79
C LEU A 39 -2.18 -2.78 3.48
N PHE A 40 -1.25 -1.93 3.09
CA PHE A 40 -1.17 -0.57 3.66
C PHE A 40 -2.41 0.25 3.33
N LEU A 41 -2.90 0.17 2.10
CA LEU A 41 -4.11 0.90 1.70
C LEU A 41 -5.32 0.43 2.50
N LYS A 42 -5.43 -0.87 2.71
CA LYS A 42 -6.50 -1.44 3.53
C LYS A 42 -6.40 -0.97 4.98
N TYR A 43 -5.18 -0.92 5.51
CA TYR A 43 -4.94 -0.41 6.86
C TYR A 43 -5.39 1.05 7.00
N LEU A 44 -5.05 1.89 6.02
CA LEU A 44 -5.46 3.30 6.06
C LEU A 44 -6.98 3.43 6.13
N ARG A 45 -7.68 2.67 5.31
CA ARG A 45 -9.15 2.71 5.31
C ARG A 45 -9.72 2.24 6.63
N MET A 46 -9.18 1.15 7.16
CA MET A 46 -9.64 0.62 8.45
C MET A 46 -9.50 1.68 9.55
N MET A 47 -8.38 2.39 9.57
CA MET A 47 -8.10 3.35 10.63
C MET A 47 -8.85 4.66 10.50
N ARG A 48 -9.24 5.04 9.28
CA ARG A 48 -9.82 6.36 9.02
C ARG A 48 -11.30 6.37 8.74
N ASP A 49 -11.86 5.26 8.26
CA ASP A 49 -13.28 5.20 7.88
C ASP A 49 -14.05 4.43 8.93
N PRO A 50 -14.98 5.10 9.65
CA PRO A 50 -15.75 4.42 10.71
C PRO A 50 -16.49 3.17 10.26
N GLN A 51 -16.90 3.11 8.98
CA GLN A 51 -17.66 1.94 8.52
C GLN A 51 -16.82 0.67 8.49
N PHE A 52 -15.47 0.79 8.49
CA PHE A 52 -14.59 -0.37 8.42
C PHE A 52 -13.94 -0.73 9.75
N GLN A 53 -14.17 0.06 10.80
CA GLN A 53 -13.51 -0.16 12.09
C GLN A 53 -13.97 -1.43 12.82
N SER A 54 -15.13 -1.96 12.46
CA SER A 54 -15.63 -3.20 13.04
C SER A 54 -15.18 -4.45 12.30
N ILE A 55 -14.45 -4.29 11.21
CA ILE A 55 -13.97 -5.42 10.41
C ILE A 55 -12.68 -5.95 11.03
N ASP A 56 -12.69 -7.22 11.43
CA ASP A 56 -11.53 -7.84 12.07
C ASP A 56 -10.45 -8.24 11.08
N ASP A 57 -10.84 -8.69 9.88
CA ASP A 57 -9.87 -9.14 8.87
C ASP A 57 -9.56 -8.00 7.90
N LEU A 58 -8.33 -7.52 7.98
CA LEU A 58 -7.85 -6.44 7.13
C LEU A 58 -8.04 -6.73 5.64
N HIS A 59 -7.91 -7.99 5.24
CA HIS A 59 -8.05 -8.39 3.83
C HIS A 59 -9.46 -8.16 3.28
N GLU A 60 -10.47 -8.05 4.14
CA GLU A 60 -11.85 -7.85 3.71
C GLU A 60 -12.18 -6.39 3.39
N ILE A 61 -11.29 -5.47 3.71
CA ILE A 61 -11.55 -4.05 3.49
C ILE A 61 -11.37 -3.72 2.01
N PRO A 62 -12.42 -3.16 1.35
CA PRO A 62 -12.32 -2.83 -0.07
C PRO A 62 -11.50 -1.56 -0.28
N ILE A 63 -10.75 -1.49 -1.39
CA ILE A 63 -9.98 -0.31 -1.74
C ILE A 63 -10.23 0.14 -3.19
N LYS A 64 -11.10 -0.55 -3.92
CA LYS A 64 -11.34 -0.29 -5.35
C LYS A 64 -11.72 1.18 -5.62
N ASP A 65 -12.56 1.74 -4.77
CA ASP A 65 -13.05 3.12 -4.93
C ASP A 65 -12.19 4.16 -4.23
N MET A 66 -11.03 3.77 -3.72
CA MET A 66 -10.13 4.67 -3.01
C MET A 66 -9.58 5.72 -3.96
N GLN A 67 -9.51 6.96 -3.48
CA GLN A 67 -8.95 8.07 -4.25
C GLN A 67 -7.56 8.42 -3.74
N VAL A 68 -6.71 8.88 -4.65
CA VAL A 68 -5.33 9.23 -4.29
C VAL A 68 -5.30 10.36 -3.24
N SER A 69 -6.33 11.20 -3.21
CA SER A 69 -6.42 12.27 -2.20
C SER A 69 -6.47 11.74 -0.78
N GLU A 70 -6.89 10.50 -0.59
CA GLU A 70 -6.90 9.88 0.74
C GLU A 70 -5.49 9.65 1.29
N LEU A 71 -4.47 9.75 0.44
CA LEU A 71 -3.08 9.58 0.85
C LEU A 71 -2.39 10.88 1.20
N GLU A 72 -3.04 12.03 0.95
CA GLU A 72 -2.42 13.34 1.18
C GLU A 72 -2.12 13.61 2.65
N SER A 73 -2.86 12.99 3.56
CA SER A 73 -2.68 13.20 5.00
C SER A 73 -1.77 12.15 5.65
N VAL A 74 -1.16 11.27 4.85
CA VAL A 74 -0.22 10.28 5.39
C VAL A 74 1.05 10.98 5.83
N THR A 75 1.46 10.71 7.07
CA THR A 75 2.68 11.28 7.66
C THR A 75 3.66 10.17 7.98
N LEU A 76 4.88 10.56 8.38
CA LEU A 76 5.86 9.60 8.86
C LEU A 76 5.31 8.81 10.06
N GLN A 77 4.55 9.47 10.93
CA GLN A 77 3.92 8.80 12.07
C GLN A 77 2.94 7.73 11.60
N THR A 78 2.16 8.03 10.55
CA THR A 78 1.24 7.05 9.97
C THR A 78 1.98 5.78 9.54
N LEU A 79 3.14 5.95 8.91
CA LEU A 79 3.95 4.83 8.44
C LEU A 79 4.51 4.02 9.62
N TYR A 80 4.97 4.69 10.67
CA TYR A 80 5.45 4.01 11.86
C TYR A 80 4.33 3.22 12.54
N ASP A 81 3.16 3.81 12.64
CA ASP A 81 2.00 3.14 13.25
C ASP A 81 1.62 1.89 12.45
N TYR A 82 1.67 1.98 11.12
CA TYR A 82 1.39 0.84 10.26
C TYR A 82 2.44 -0.26 10.46
N LEU A 83 3.72 0.09 10.47
CA LEU A 83 4.79 -0.90 10.62
C LEU A 83 4.71 -1.57 11.99
N TYR A 84 4.36 -0.82 13.02
CA TYR A 84 4.14 -1.38 14.35
C TYR A 84 2.97 -2.36 14.32
N TYR A 85 1.86 -1.96 13.70
CA TYR A 85 0.67 -2.80 13.60
C TYR A 85 0.99 -4.13 12.93
N VAL A 86 1.66 -4.13 11.79
CA VAL A 86 1.94 -5.38 11.08
C VAL A 86 2.97 -6.24 11.80
N THR A 87 3.86 -5.63 12.58
CA THR A 87 4.83 -6.36 13.37
C THR A 87 4.14 -7.08 14.56
N GLU A 88 3.26 -6.37 15.28
CA GLU A 88 2.62 -6.90 16.48
C GLU A 88 1.42 -7.77 16.16
N GLU A 89 0.59 -7.35 15.22
CA GLU A 89 -0.70 -8.01 14.95
C GLU A 89 -0.58 -9.14 13.93
N ARG A 90 0.42 -9.09 13.04
CA ARG A 90 0.55 -10.04 11.94
C ARG A 90 1.85 -10.82 11.98
N GLU A 91 2.62 -10.69 13.06
CA GLU A 91 3.84 -11.46 13.30
C GLU A 91 4.82 -11.43 12.13
N ASN A 92 5.04 -10.25 11.54
CA ASN A 92 5.97 -10.11 10.43
C ASN A 92 7.42 -10.25 10.91
N HIS A 93 8.21 -10.96 10.13
CA HIS A 93 9.65 -11.11 10.40
C HIS A 93 10.42 -9.93 9.80
N ASP A 94 11.66 -9.74 10.25
CA ASP A 94 12.51 -8.62 9.85
C ASP A 94 12.62 -8.44 8.34
N ARG A 95 12.76 -9.56 7.60
CA ARG A 95 12.90 -9.51 6.15
C ARG A 95 11.62 -8.97 5.50
N ALA A 96 10.47 -9.44 5.96
CA ALA A 96 9.18 -8.97 5.44
C ALA A 96 8.96 -7.51 5.77
N ARG A 97 9.34 -7.08 6.97
CA ARG A 97 9.23 -5.68 7.37
C ARG A 97 10.12 -4.79 6.50
N GLY A 98 11.36 -5.24 6.23
CA GLY A 98 12.26 -4.51 5.35
C GLY A 98 11.71 -4.33 3.95
N ARG A 99 11.08 -5.38 3.40
CA ARG A 99 10.44 -5.31 2.09
C ARG A 99 9.29 -4.31 2.11
N LYS A 100 8.49 -4.28 3.19
CA LYS A 100 7.39 -3.33 3.32
C LYS A 100 7.89 -1.88 3.34
N VAL A 101 8.99 -1.62 4.02
CA VAL A 101 9.60 -0.29 4.03
C VAL A 101 10.03 0.10 2.62
N SER A 102 10.68 -0.82 1.90
CA SER A 102 11.11 -0.55 0.53
C SER A 102 9.92 -0.29 -0.40
N ALA A 103 8.86 -1.08 -0.26
CA ALA A 103 7.66 -0.91 -1.08
C ALA A 103 7.01 0.45 -0.82
N LEU A 104 6.84 0.82 0.44
CA LEU A 104 6.23 2.10 0.80
C LEU A 104 7.07 3.28 0.31
N ARG A 105 8.40 3.18 0.45
CA ARG A 105 9.30 4.23 -0.05
C ARG A 105 9.17 4.40 -1.55
N SER A 106 9.14 3.31 -2.29
CA SER A 106 8.97 3.31 -3.75
C SER A 106 7.64 3.95 -4.14
N PHE A 107 6.58 3.54 -3.46
CA PHE A 107 5.22 4.00 -3.76
C PHE A 107 5.06 5.50 -3.50
N PHE A 108 5.51 5.98 -2.34
CA PHE A 108 5.36 7.40 -2.02
C PHE A 108 6.28 8.28 -2.87
N ARG A 109 7.44 7.77 -3.25
CA ARG A 109 8.29 8.49 -4.21
C ARG A 109 7.58 8.65 -5.55
N TYR A 110 6.92 7.59 -6.02
CA TYR A 110 6.13 7.64 -7.25
C TYR A 110 5.02 8.68 -7.14
N LEU A 111 4.29 8.68 -6.02
CA LEU A 111 3.20 9.64 -5.83
C LEU A 111 3.71 11.08 -5.82
N CYS A 112 4.87 11.33 -5.22
CA CYS A 112 5.45 12.67 -5.19
C CYS A 112 5.82 13.18 -6.57
N TYR A 113 6.48 12.34 -7.36
CA TYR A 113 7.07 12.79 -8.62
C TYR A 113 6.16 12.61 -9.83
N HIS A 114 5.27 11.64 -9.80
CA HIS A 114 4.44 11.31 -10.97
C HIS A 114 2.98 11.71 -10.79
N GLN A 115 2.46 11.62 -9.58
CA GLN A 115 1.08 12.01 -9.28
C GLN A 115 1.00 13.39 -8.61
N LYS A 116 2.13 13.91 -8.13
CA LYS A 116 2.22 15.22 -7.45
C LYS A 116 1.25 15.36 -6.28
N VAL A 117 1.03 14.27 -5.58
CA VAL A 117 0.06 14.21 -4.49
C VAL A 117 0.66 14.63 -3.16
N ILE A 118 1.94 14.26 -2.92
CA ILE A 118 2.62 14.48 -1.67
C ILE A 118 3.94 15.18 -1.95
N SER A 119 4.27 16.20 -1.18
CA SER A 119 5.53 16.92 -1.32
C SER A 119 6.61 16.36 -0.39
#